data_5b7285c3c82329b6cb31c55a2afdb735
#
_entry.id   5b7285c3c82329b6cb31c55a2afdb735
#
_cell.length_a   1.000
_cell.length_b   1.000
_cell.length_c   1.000
_cell.angle_alpha   90.00
_cell.angle_beta   90.00
_cell.angle_gamma   90.00
#
_symmetry.space_group_name_H-M   'P 1'
#
loop_
_entity.id
_entity.type
_entity.pdbx_description
1 polymer ?
#
loop_
_entity_poly.entity_id
_entity_poly.type
_entity_poly.pdbx_seq_one_letter_code
_entity_poly.pdbx_strand_id
1 'polypeptide(L)'
;SFGLEYRDPNFWWIGANVNYLANSYIDIASILRTDNFSIDGTTGDNYSGATQESVRDILEQEKFDSFSLVNLTGGKSWRISKANRNTVGFFASVNNVFDVTYKTGGFEQSRKATFPDLQADQANGTPSFGSKYFYGYGRTFFVNFYINF
;
A
#
# COMPACT_ATOMS: atom_id res chain seq x y z
N SER A 1 1.47 4.96 -14.27
CA SER A 1 0.20 5.68 -14.25
C SER A 1 -0.21 6.06 -15.66
N PHE A 2 -1.48 5.86 -16.00
CA PHE A 2 -2.07 6.25 -17.27
C PHE A 2 -3.43 6.90 -17.00
N GLY A 3 -3.72 8.03 -17.63
CA GLY A 3 -4.97 8.76 -17.46
C GLY A 3 -5.51 9.30 -18.78
N LEU A 4 -6.82 9.35 -18.88
CA LEU A 4 -7.58 9.94 -19.98
C LEU A 4 -8.64 10.87 -19.40
N GLU A 5 -8.89 11.97 -20.09
CA GLU A 5 -9.96 12.89 -19.77
C GLU A 5 -10.68 13.32 -21.07
N TYR A 6 -11.98 13.32 -21.02
CA TYR A 6 -12.84 13.86 -22.07
C TYR A 6 -13.54 15.11 -21.55
N ARG A 7 -13.52 16.19 -22.35
CA ARG A 7 -14.22 17.45 -22.08
C ARG A 7 -15.22 17.73 -23.19
N ASP A 8 -16.46 17.94 -22.80
CA ASP A 8 -17.56 18.24 -23.73
C ASP A 8 -17.78 19.76 -23.82
N PRO A 9 -18.13 20.29 -25.03
CA PRO A 9 -18.47 21.72 -25.20
C PRO A 9 -19.64 22.20 -24.32
N ASN A 10 -20.48 21.30 -23.81
CA ASN A 10 -21.57 21.59 -22.88
C ASN A 10 -21.14 21.67 -21.42
N PHE A 11 -19.83 21.88 -21.16
CA PHE A 11 -19.26 22.11 -19.85
C PHE A 11 -19.40 20.93 -18.88
N TRP A 12 -19.39 19.71 -19.37
CA TRP A 12 -19.16 18.52 -18.55
C TRP A 12 -17.87 17.81 -18.97
N TRP A 13 -17.32 17.08 -18.07
CA TRP A 13 -16.09 16.31 -18.32
C TRP A 13 -16.09 15.04 -17.49
N ILE A 14 -15.38 14.04 -17.96
CA ILE A 14 -15.13 12.79 -17.26
C ILE A 14 -13.68 12.38 -17.49
N GLY A 15 -13.04 11.92 -16.45
CA GLY A 15 -11.67 11.42 -16.48
C GLY A 15 -11.56 10.07 -15.79
N ALA A 16 -10.64 9.28 -16.27
CA ALA A 16 -10.24 8.03 -15.64
C ALA A 16 -8.72 7.97 -15.50
N ASN A 17 -8.24 7.45 -14.39
CA ASN A 17 -6.82 7.24 -14.15
C ASN A 17 -6.61 5.82 -13.64
N VAL A 18 -5.60 5.14 -14.19
CA VAL A 18 -5.17 3.80 -13.75
C VAL A 18 -3.75 3.89 -13.25
N ASN A 19 -3.53 3.46 -12.02
CA ASN A 19 -2.21 3.35 -11.39
C ASN A 19 -1.88 1.89 -11.17
N TYR A 20 -0.76 1.43 -11.72
CA TYR A 20 -0.21 0.11 -11.46
C TYR A 20 1.03 0.25 -10.59
N LEU A 21 1.06 -0.49 -9.48
CA LEU A 21 2.16 -0.54 -8.54
C LEU A 21 2.67 -1.97 -8.42
N ALA A 22 3.98 -2.11 -8.46
CA ALA A 22 4.67 -3.41 -8.35
C ALA A 22 6.04 -3.21 -7.71
N ASN A 23 6.67 -4.31 -7.31
CA ASN A 23 8.02 -4.33 -6.74
C ASN A 23 8.16 -3.52 -5.45
N SER A 24 7.13 -3.54 -4.62
CA SER A 24 7.18 -3.02 -3.25
C SER A 24 7.55 -4.14 -2.29
N TYR A 25 8.31 -3.82 -1.25
CA TYR A 25 8.81 -4.78 -0.28
C TYR A 25 8.55 -4.28 1.12
N ILE A 26 8.53 -5.21 2.08
CA ILE A 26 8.43 -4.90 3.50
C ILE A 26 9.71 -4.23 4.00
N ASP A 27 9.60 -3.37 5.00
CA ASP A 27 10.77 -2.81 5.68
C ASP A 27 11.43 -3.87 6.56
N ILE A 28 12.71 -4.08 6.34
CA ILE A 28 13.49 -5.09 7.05
C ILE A 28 13.88 -4.65 8.45
N ALA A 29 13.86 -5.58 9.40
CA ALA A 29 14.44 -5.40 10.72
C ALA A 29 15.93 -5.70 10.68
N SER A 30 16.79 -4.68 10.61
CA SER A 30 18.23 -4.84 10.49
C SER A 30 18.86 -5.60 11.67
N ILE A 31 18.26 -5.53 12.85
CA ILE A 31 18.74 -6.23 14.05
C ILE A 31 18.66 -7.76 13.90
N LEU A 32 17.70 -8.28 13.13
CA LEU A 32 17.60 -9.72 12.85
C LEU A 32 18.69 -10.20 11.86
N ARG A 33 19.36 -9.27 11.19
CA ARG A 33 20.44 -9.55 10.22
C ARG A 33 21.82 -9.32 10.80
N THR A 34 21.96 -9.59 12.10
CA THR A 34 23.21 -9.56 12.85
C THR A 34 23.53 -10.96 13.37
N ASP A 35 24.77 -11.19 13.77
CA ASP A 35 25.24 -12.48 14.30
C ASP A 35 24.41 -12.95 15.50
N ASN A 36 23.90 -12.04 16.31
CA ASN A 36 23.04 -12.36 17.46
C ASN A 36 21.74 -13.10 17.10
N PHE A 37 21.33 -13.08 15.85
CA PHE A 37 20.16 -13.82 15.40
C PHE A 37 20.43 -15.33 15.33
N SER A 38 21.61 -15.71 14.87
CA SER A 38 22.00 -17.10 14.63
C SER A 38 22.86 -17.72 15.74
N ILE A 39 23.41 -16.88 16.63
CA ILE A 39 24.31 -17.30 17.71
C ILE A 39 23.57 -17.32 19.04
N ASP A 40 23.70 -18.42 19.77
CA ASP A 40 23.24 -18.51 21.17
C ASP A 40 24.16 -17.66 22.07
N GLY A 41 23.62 -16.60 22.63
CA GLY A 41 24.35 -15.68 23.50
C GLY A 41 24.87 -16.32 24.81
N THR A 42 24.43 -17.55 25.13
CA THR A 42 24.89 -18.28 26.32
C THR A 42 26.13 -19.12 26.04
N THR A 43 26.15 -19.77 24.88
CA THR A 43 27.26 -20.69 24.50
C THR A 43 28.25 -20.03 23.55
N GLY A 44 27.84 -19.04 22.78
CA GLY A 44 28.62 -18.43 21.72
C GLY A 44 28.66 -19.24 20.43
N ASP A 45 27.90 -20.34 20.37
CA ASP A 45 27.79 -21.19 19.19
C ASP A 45 26.54 -20.88 18.37
N ASN A 46 26.52 -21.28 17.11
CA ASN A 46 25.30 -21.17 16.29
C ASN A 46 24.18 -22.07 16.84
N TYR A 47 22.95 -21.58 16.82
CA TYR A 47 21.78 -22.40 17.08
C TYR A 47 21.73 -23.63 16.16
N SER A 48 21.23 -24.76 16.68
CA SER A 48 21.06 -25.95 15.86
C SER A 48 20.22 -25.67 14.61
N GLY A 49 20.75 -26.01 13.47
CA GLY A 49 20.09 -25.77 12.17
C GLY A 49 20.25 -24.35 11.61
N ALA A 50 20.90 -23.42 12.33
CA ALA A 50 21.17 -22.07 11.85
C ALA A 50 22.34 -22.05 10.84
N THR A 51 22.13 -22.64 9.69
CA THR A 51 23.06 -22.54 8.55
C THR A 51 22.88 -21.20 7.85
N GLN A 52 23.87 -20.76 7.08
CA GLN A 52 23.76 -19.52 6.30
C GLN A 52 22.57 -19.55 5.33
N GLU A 53 22.24 -20.71 4.77
CA GLU A 53 21.09 -20.90 3.88
C GLU A 53 19.77 -20.76 4.64
N SER A 54 19.59 -21.51 5.75
CA SER A 54 18.35 -21.46 6.54
C SER A 54 18.09 -20.10 7.17
N VAL A 55 19.14 -19.39 7.61
CA VAL A 55 19.03 -18.02 8.12
C VAL A 55 18.56 -17.07 7.01
N ARG A 56 19.11 -17.20 5.79
CA ARG A 56 18.70 -16.38 4.66
C ARG A 56 17.25 -16.64 4.25
N ASP A 57 16.82 -17.91 4.24
CA ASP A 57 15.46 -18.29 3.88
C ASP A 57 14.43 -17.77 4.89
N ILE A 58 14.74 -17.84 6.19
CA ILE A 58 13.88 -17.29 7.25
C ILE A 58 13.80 -15.77 7.19
N LEU A 59 14.89 -15.10 6.83
CA LEU A 59 14.99 -13.65 6.75
C LEU A 59 14.79 -13.11 5.32
N GLU A 60 14.20 -13.90 4.41
CA GLU A 60 13.86 -13.43 3.08
C GLU A 60 12.89 -12.25 3.17
N GLN A 61 13.25 -11.17 2.49
CA GLN A 61 12.43 -9.96 2.48
C GLN A 61 11.12 -10.20 1.72
N GLU A 62 9.99 -10.04 2.38
CA GLU A 62 8.68 -10.20 1.75
C GLU A 62 8.46 -9.17 0.65
N LYS A 63 8.12 -9.67 -0.53
CA LYS A 63 7.67 -8.87 -1.66
C LYS A 63 6.15 -8.79 -1.64
N PHE A 64 5.59 -7.58 -1.70
CA PHE A 64 4.14 -7.40 -1.78
C PHE A 64 3.62 -7.68 -3.19
N ASP A 65 2.38 -8.15 -3.24
CA ASP A 65 1.67 -8.33 -4.49
C ASP A 65 1.53 -7.02 -5.26
N SER A 66 1.61 -7.10 -6.56
CA SER A 66 1.31 -5.96 -7.42
C SER A 66 -0.20 -5.71 -7.47
N PHE A 67 -0.60 -4.46 -7.60
CA PHE A 67 -2.00 -4.09 -7.68
C PHE A 67 -2.22 -2.93 -8.64
N SER A 68 -3.48 -2.79 -9.08
CA SER A 68 -3.93 -1.69 -9.93
C SER A 68 -5.07 -0.94 -9.26
N LEU A 69 -4.99 0.38 -9.26
CA LEU A 69 -6.05 1.26 -8.76
C LEU A 69 -6.64 2.05 -9.92
N VAL A 70 -7.95 1.99 -10.05
CA VAL A 70 -8.71 2.78 -11.03
C VAL A 70 -9.45 3.88 -10.28
N ASN A 71 -9.26 5.12 -10.73
CA ASN A 71 -9.94 6.29 -10.20
C ASN A 71 -10.75 6.94 -11.31
N LEU A 72 -11.94 7.39 -10.97
CA LEU A 72 -12.82 8.15 -11.86
C LEU A 72 -13.05 9.54 -11.30
N THR A 73 -13.07 10.52 -12.18
CA THR A 73 -13.39 11.91 -11.86
C THR A 73 -14.36 12.46 -12.88
N GLY A 74 -15.16 13.42 -12.49
CA GLY A 74 -16.06 14.07 -13.45
C GLY A 74 -16.72 15.29 -12.85
N GLY A 75 -17.24 16.14 -13.71
CA GLY A 75 -17.89 17.35 -13.26
C GLY A 75 -18.71 18.00 -14.33
N LYS A 76 -19.55 18.94 -13.90
CA LYS A 76 -20.36 19.74 -14.77
C LYS A 76 -20.51 21.16 -14.23
N SER A 77 -20.49 22.12 -15.16
CA SER A 77 -20.77 23.53 -14.87
C SER A 77 -21.98 23.98 -15.64
N TRP A 78 -22.74 24.88 -15.04
CA TRP A 78 -23.85 25.57 -15.68
C TRP A 78 -23.64 27.07 -15.57
N ARG A 79 -23.91 27.80 -16.63
CA ARG A 79 -23.93 29.26 -16.62
C ARG A 79 -25.29 29.72 -16.11
N ILE A 80 -25.32 30.43 -14.97
CA ILE A 80 -26.55 30.94 -14.35
C ILE A 80 -26.96 32.26 -15.02
N SER A 81 -25.98 33.14 -15.30
CA SER A 81 -26.23 34.44 -15.90
C SER A 81 -25.31 34.67 -17.11
N LYS A 82 -25.89 35.09 -18.22
CA LYS A 82 -25.11 35.47 -19.40
C LYS A 82 -24.43 36.84 -19.22
N ALA A 83 -25.05 37.73 -18.46
CA ALA A 83 -24.54 39.11 -18.25
C ALA A 83 -23.34 39.15 -17.31
N ASN A 84 -23.40 38.41 -16.20
CA ASN A 84 -22.40 38.48 -15.14
C ASN A 84 -21.41 37.32 -15.15
N ARG A 85 -21.50 36.41 -16.14
CA ARG A 85 -20.66 35.20 -16.21
C ARG A 85 -20.73 34.26 -15.02
N ASN A 86 -21.76 34.39 -14.16
CA ASN A 86 -21.93 33.57 -12.98
C ASN A 86 -22.13 32.11 -13.38
N THR A 87 -21.44 31.22 -12.69
CA THR A 87 -21.50 29.79 -12.93
C THR A 87 -21.72 29.01 -11.66
N VAL A 88 -22.48 27.94 -11.71
CA VAL A 88 -22.56 26.92 -10.68
C VAL A 88 -22.05 25.60 -11.25
N GLY A 89 -21.46 24.82 -10.42
CA GLY A 89 -20.99 23.51 -10.86
C GLY A 89 -20.74 22.56 -9.71
N PHE A 90 -20.46 21.33 -10.09
CA PHE A 90 -19.95 20.33 -9.17
C PHE A 90 -18.81 19.57 -9.84
N PHE A 91 -18.01 18.97 -8.99
CA PHE A 91 -17.02 17.97 -9.36
C PHE A 91 -17.10 16.81 -8.38
N ALA A 92 -16.97 15.60 -8.90
CA ALA A 92 -16.98 14.39 -8.10
C ALA A 92 -15.82 13.47 -8.48
N SER A 93 -15.33 12.73 -7.52
CA SER A 93 -14.35 11.67 -7.76
C SER A 93 -14.69 10.40 -6.98
N VAL A 94 -14.34 9.28 -7.57
CA VAL A 94 -14.35 7.96 -6.95
C VAL A 94 -12.95 7.39 -7.08
N ASN A 95 -12.28 7.18 -5.96
CA ASN A 95 -10.97 6.57 -5.95
C ASN A 95 -11.10 5.09 -5.59
N ASN A 96 -10.20 4.28 -6.15
CA ASN A 96 -10.21 2.84 -5.98
C ASN A 96 -11.58 2.23 -6.31
N VAL A 97 -12.06 2.45 -7.53
CA VAL A 97 -13.42 2.07 -8.01
C VAL A 97 -13.75 0.62 -7.74
N PHE A 98 -12.77 -0.27 -7.85
CA PHE A 98 -12.94 -1.71 -7.66
C PHE A 98 -12.79 -2.19 -6.22
N ASP A 99 -12.57 -1.25 -5.28
CA ASP A 99 -12.39 -1.55 -3.86
C ASP A 99 -11.26 -2.56 -3.58
N VAL A 100 -10.16 -2.43 -4.30
CA VAL A 100 -9.00 -3.31 -4.17
C VAL A 100 -8.38 -3.10 -2.78
N THR A 101 -8.20 -4.16 -2.04
CA THR A 101 -7.40 -4.16 -0.81
C THR A 101 -5.93 -4.36 -1.17
N TYR A 102 -5.06 -3.48 -0.72
CA TYR A 102 -3.64 -3.50 -1.06
C TYR A 102 -2.77 -3.06 0.10
N LYS A 103 -1.57 -3.65 0.19
CA LYS A 103 -0.55 -3.25 1.16
C LYS A 103 0.18 -2.01 0.65
N THR A 104 0.25 -0.97 1.50
CA THR A 104 1.03 0.26 1.20
C THR A 104 2.43 0.21 1.78
N GLY A 105 2.66 -0.68 2.73
CA GLY A 105 3.91 -0.87 3.42
C GLY A 105 3.76 -1.88 4.54
N GLY A 106 4.81 -2.06 5.29
CA GLY A 106 4.85 -2.93 6.46
C GLY A 106 6.25 -3.01 7.01
N PHE A 107 6.40 -3.62 8.14
CA PHE A 107 7.70 -3.84 8.76
C PHE A 107 7.78 -5.21 9.43
N GLU A 108 8.95 -5.81 9.38
CA GLU A 108 9.29 -6.98 10.19
C GLU A 108 9.32 -6.57 11.67
N GLN A 109 8.81 -7.40 12.57
CA GLN A 109 8.93 -7.12 13.98
C GLN A 109 10.39 -7.29 14.43
N SER A 110 11.05 -6.18 14.75
CA SER A 110 12.41 -6.17 15.28
C SER A 110 12.42 -6.40 16.78
N ARG A 111 11.97 -7.53 17.25
CA ARG A 111 12.08 -7.88 18.64
C ARG A 111 13.37 -8.68 18.86
N LYS A 112 13.56 -9.15 20.07
CA LYS A 112 14.68 -10.03 20.41
C LYS A 112 14.45 -11.47 19.90
N ALA A 113 13.80 -11.62 18.75
CA ALA A 113 13.58 -12.91 18.14
C ALA A 113 14.93 -13.50 17.67
N THR A 114 15.14 -14.75 18.01
CA THR A 114 16.30 -15.54 17.58
C THR A 114 15.89 -16.48 16.44
N PHE A 115 16.87 -17.15 15.85
CA PHE A 115 16.62 -18.13 14.79
C PHE A 115 15.59 -19.21 15.22
N PRO A 116 15.70 -19.87 16.44
CA PRO A 116 14.69 -20.82 16.87
C PRO A 116 13.29 -20.24 17.02
N ASP A 117 13.17 -18.98 17.43
CA ASP A 117 11.88 -18.32 17.61
C ASP A 117 11.14 -18.19 16.28
N LEU A 118 11.83 -17.69 15.25
CA LEU A 118 11.23 -17.55 13.92
C LEU A 118 11.01 -18.88 13.22
N GLN A 119 11.88 -19.86 13.46
CA GLN A 119 11.67 -21.23 12.96
C GLN A 119 10.40 -21.86 13.56
N ALA A 120 10.19 -21.69 14.87
CA ALA A 120 8.98 -22.15 15.54
C ALA A 120 7.72 -21.41 15.03
N ASP A 121 7.81 -20.10 14.80
CA ASP A 121 6.71 -19.31 14.24
C ASP A 121 6.31 -19.81 12.85
N GLN A 122 7.26 -20.13 12.00
CA GLN A 122 6.97 -20.72 10.66
C GLN A 122 6.30 -22.08 10.77
N ALA A 123 6.77 -22.93 11.69
CA ALA A 123 6.22 -24.27 11.89
C ALA A 123 4.78 -24.25 12.45
N ASN A 124 4.46 -23.29 13.30
CA ASN A 124 3.16 -23.20 13.99
C ASN A 124 2.08 -22.48 13.16
N GLY A 125 2.42 -21.80 12.08
CA GLY A 125 1.49 -21.06 11.24
C GLY A 125 0.81 -19.84 11.92
N THR A 126 1.15 -19.56 13.18
CA THR A 126 0.63 -18.43 13.95
C THR A 126 1.82 -17.67 14.54
N PRO A 127 2.40 -16.74 13.80
CA PRO A 127 3.65 -16.12 14.21
C PRO A 127 3.47 -15.16 15.40
N SER A 128 4.28 -15.35 16.44
CA SER A 128 4.42 -14.41 17.56
C SER A 128 5.17 -13.15 17.16
N PHE A 129 6.08 -13.30 16.21
CA PHE A 129 6.95 -12.24 15.67
C PHE A 129 6.59 -11.86 14.23
N GLY A 130 5.34 -12.10 13.82
CA GLY A 130 4.88 -11.85 12.47
C GLY A 130 4.95 -10.38 12.06
N SER A 131 5.20 -10.16 10.79
CA SER A 131 5.23 -8.84 10.17
C SER A 131 3.94 -8.05 10.39
N LYS A 132 4.05 -6.73 10.42
CA LYS A 132 2.91 -5.81 10.49
C LYS A 132 2.76 -5.08 9.17
N TYR A 133 1.53 -4.89 8.74
CA TYR A 133 1.23 -4.32 7.43
C TYR A 133 0.38 -3.07 7.54
N PHE A 134 0.60 -2.15 6.63
CA PHE A 134 -0.24 -1.00 6.38
C PHE A 134 -1.02 -1.21 5.10
N TYR A 135 -2.31 -0.90 5.14
CA TYR A 135 -3.19 -1.04 3.99
C TYR A 135 -3.63 0.33 3.49
N GLY A 136 -3.81 0.42 2.19
CA GLY A 136 -4.40 1.60 1.58
C GLY A 136 -5.90 1.69 1.85
N TYR A 137 -6.44 2.86 1.57
CA TYR A 137 -7.89 3.07 1.69
C TYR A 137 -8.62 2.25 0.63
N GLY A 138 -9.76 1.68 1.02
CA GLY A 138 -10.74 1.12 0.10
C GLY A 138 -11.33 2.21 -0.81
N ARG A 139 -12.48 1.93 -1.40
CA ARG A 139 -13.18 2.90 -2.24
C ARG A 139 -13.55 4.17 -1.46
N THR A 140 -13.18 5.32 -2.01
CA THR A 140 -13.52 6.62 -1.44
C THR A 140 -14.25 7.49 -2.44
N PHE A 141 -15.14 8.35 -1.93
CA PHE A 141 -15.93 9.28 -2.71
C PHE A 141 -15.67 10.70 -2.26
N PHE A 142 -15.61 11.61 -3.20
CA PHE A 142 -15.52 13.03 -2.93
C PHE A 142 -16.46 13.78 -3.88
N VAL A 143 -17.20 14.75 -3.35
CA VAL A 143 -18.07 15.64 -4.13
C VAL A 143 -17.86 17.08 -3.64
N ASN A 144 -17.69 17.99 -4.58
CA ASN A 144 -17.55 19.42 -4.34
C ASN A 144 -18.56 20.18 -5.18
N PHE A 145 -19.23 21.16 -4.58
CA PHE A 145 -20.10 22.12 -5.25
C PHE A 145 -19.48 23.51 -5.17
N TYR A 146 -19.58 24.28 -6.23
CA TYR A 146 -19.03 25.62 -6.29
C TYR A 146 -19.95 26.60 -7.03
N ILE A 147 -19.86 27.86 -6.64
CA ILE A 147 -20.53 28.99 -7.29
C ILE A 147 -19.49 30.06 -7.52
N ASN A 148 -19.41 30.58 -8.75
CA ASN A 148 -18.59 31.73 -9.11
C ASN A 148 -19.52 32.89 -9.49
N PHE A 149 -19.23 34.05 -8.93
CA PHE A 149 -19.98 35.31 -9.17
C PHE A 149 -19.20 36.27 -10.05
#